data_4d5739ac423d95d9dd9c33531df9eaa2
#
_entry.id   4d5739ac423d95d9dd9c33531df9eaa2
#
_cell.length_a   1.000
_cell.length_b   1.000
_cell.length_c   1.000
_cell.angle_alpha   90.00
_cell.angle_beta   90.00
_cell.angle_gamma   90.00
#
_symmetry.space_group_name_H-M   'P 1'
#
loop_
_entity.id
_entity.type
_entity.pdbx_description
1 polymer ?
#
loop_
_entity_poly.entity_id
_entity_poly.type
_entity_poly.pdbx_seq_one_letter_code
_entity_poly.pdbx_strand_id
1 'polypeptide(L)'
;MKQTSLEDFMELEEQNKELEKLVAIEVEKNRQKDEIIFQQNKLAAMGEMLENIAHQWRQPLMELSALFIPIEAKINFNKNINNDELLDSINKLNHITKYMSNTIDDFKNFFATNKEKTEFKLSDQINSSLGIIITGLRKNGIFVDIVIKKNPTVFGYKNEYTQVLINILNNAKDALIDRKIKEPKIIITLDSNNKNSILSVEDNAGGIQVKPIDNIFKPFFTYGKKEGTGIGLFMSKLIIEKNMNGKLLVSNEKAGASFKIISPLK
;
A
#
# COMPACT_ATOMS: atom_id res chain seq x y z
N MET A 1 30.39 57.00 18.25
CA MET A 1 29.12 56.41 17.70
C MET A 1 29.30 55.34 16.64
N LYS A 2 30.40 55.29 15.85
CA LYS A 2 30.59 54.22 14.82
C LYS A 2 31.24 52.92 15.34
N GLN A 3 31.95 52.95 16.48
CA GLN A 3 32.66 51.81 17.00
C GLN A 3 31.71 50.82 17.71
N THR A 4 30.74 51.29 18.49
CA THR A 4 29.67 50.52 19.12
C THR A 4 28.85 49.69 18.14
N SER A 5 28.56 50.21 16.95
CA SER A 5 27.75 49.55 15.94
C SER A 5 28.47 48.40 15.21
N LEU A 6 29.82 48.36 15.23
CA LEU A 6 30.57 47.29 14.61
C LEU A 6 30.75 46.09 15.56
N GLU A 7 30.94 46.38 16.84
CA GLU A 7 31.00 45.36 17.92
C GLU A 7 29.64 44.68 18.07
N ASP A 8 28.55 45.43 18.11
CA ASP A 8 27.17 44.91 18.12
C ASP A 8 26.87 44.01 16.92
N PHE A 9 27.39 44.39 15.73
CA PHE A 9 27.21 43.59 14.52
C PHE A 9 27.98 42.26 14.56
N MET A 10 29.23 42.30 15.07
CA MET A 10 30.04 41.06 15.21
C MET A 10 29.47 40.10 16.25
N GLU A 11 28.95 40.63 17.36
CA GLU A 11 28.27 39.84 18.41
C GLU A 11 26.97 39.21 17.86
N LEU A 12 26.21 39.92 17.05
CA LEU A 12 25.01 39.39 16.40
C LEU A 12 25.35 38.27 15.36
N GLU A 13 26.45 38.44 14.63
CA GLU A 13 26.91 37.43 13.67
C GLU A 13 27.40 36.15 14.37
N GLU A 14 28.06 36.29 15.52
CA GLU A 14 28.48 35.16 16.35
C GLU A 14 27.29 34.43 16.98
N GLN A 15 26.30 35.17 17.51
CA GLN A 15 25.05 34.62 18.02
C GLN A 15 24.25 33.89 16.94
N ASN A 16 24.18 34.42 15.73
CA ASN A 16 23.53 33.75 14.60
C ASN A 16 24.22 32.43 14.24
N LYS A 17 25.55 32.40 14.20
CA LYS A 17 26.31 31.15 13.95
C LYS A 17 26.08 30.10 15.03
N GLU A 18 25.99 30.53 16.28
CA GLU A 18 25.72 29.62 17.39
C GLU A 18 24.28 29.09 17.33
N LEU A 19 23.33 29.95 17.01
CA LEU A 19 21.93 29.55 16.81
C LEU A 19 21.79 28.57 15.65
N GLU A 20 22.46 28.81 14.52
CA GLU A 20 22.44 27.89 13.37
C GLU A 20 23.00 26.50 13.77
N LYS A 21 24.05 26.44 14.56
CA LYS A 21 24.59 25.17 15.08
C LYS A 21 23.62 24.45 15.99
N LEU A 22 22.98 25.19 16.92
CA LEU A 22 21.97 24.61 17.81
C LEU A 22 20.74 24.09 17.05
N VAL A 23 20.28 24.85 16.06
CA VAL A 23 19.19 24.44 15.19
C VAL A 23 19.57 23.16 14.41
N ALA A 24 20.77 23.09 13.84
CA ALA A 24 21.22 21.90 13.12
C ALA A 24 21.29 20.66 14.01
N ILE A 25 21.78 20.80 15.26
CA ILE A 25 21.83 19.71 16.25
C ILE A 25 20.40 19.26 16.62
N GLU A 26 19.50 20.19 16.89
CA GLU A 26 18.11 19.86 17.28
C GLU A 26 17.33 19.24 16.11
N VAL A 27 17.55 19.69 14.87
CA VAL A 27 17.00 19.06 13.66
C VAL A 27 17.47 17.63 13.51
N GLU A 28 18.76 17.35 13.69
CA GLU A 28 19.29 15.99 13.60
C GLU A 28 18.76 15.09 14.71
N LYS A 29 18.67 15.62 15.95
CA LYS A 29 18.08 14.90 17.08
C LYS A 29 16.59 14.60 16.88
N ASN A 30 15.84 15.53 16.29
CA ASN A 30 14.44 15.29 15.94
C ASN A 30 14.32 14.25 14.84
N ARG A 31 15.20 14.27 13.84
CA ARG A 31 15.26 13.24 12.79
C ARG A 31 15.49 11.85 13.38
N GLN A 32 16.41 11.71 14.33
CA GLN A 32 16.66 10.42 15.01
C GLN A 32 15.47 9.97 15.85
N LYS A 33 14.81 10.89 16.55
CA LYS A 33 13.58 10.57 17.28
C LYS A 33 12.46 10.10 16.35
N ASP A 34 12.27 10.78 15.24
CA ASP A 34 11.26 10.40 14.23
C ASP A 34 11.55 9.01 13.67
N GLU A 35 12.81 8.67 13.47
CA GLU A 35 13.19 7.34 13.01
C GLU A 35 12.92 6.25 14.06
N ILE A 36 13.19 6.52 15.32
CA ILE A 36 12.88 5.61 16.44
C ILE A 36 11.36 5.41 16.54
N ILE A 37 10.57 6.48 16.51
CA ILE A 37 9.11 6.42 16.54
C ILE A 37 8.58 5.63 15.35
N PHE A 38 9.15 5.83 14.18
CA PHE A 38 8.81 5.07 12.98
C PHE A 38 9.06 3.56 13.17
N GLN A 39 10.23 3.18 13.68
CA GLN A 39 10.55 1.77 13.95
C GLN A 39 9.62 1.17 15.03
N GLN A 40 9.31 1.91 16.07
CA GLN A 40 8.38 1.47 17.11
C GLN A 40 6.94 1.25 16.55
N ASN A 41 6.44 2.19 15.74
CA ASN A 41 5.15 2.05 15.09
C ASN A 41 5.12 0.87 14.12
N LYS A 42 6.21 0.63 13.41
CA LYS A 42 6.39 -0.51 12.52
C LYS A 42 6.35 -1.83 13.29
N LEU A 43 7.07 -1.91 14.41
CA LEU A 43 7.08 -3.09 15.27
C LEU A 43 5.71 -3.34 15.92
N ALA A 44 5.01 -2.30 16.36
CA ALA A 44 3.65 -2.40 16.89
C ALA A 44 2.67 -2.94 15.84
N ALA A 45 2.70 -2.38 14.62
CA ALA A 45 1.90 -2.87 13.50
C ALA A 45 2.26 -4.32 13.11
N MET A 46 3.55 -4.69 13.21
CA MET A 46 4.01 -6.06 12.99
C MET A 46 3.44 -7.03 14.02
N GLY A 47 3.40 -6.64 15.30
CA GLY A 47 2.82 -7.46 16.37
C GLY A 47 1.34 -7.73 16.16
N GLU A 48 0.55 -6.70 15.87
CA GLU A 48 -0.88 -6.82 15.55
C GLU A 48 -1.12 -7.68 14.32
N MET A 49 -0.30 -7.52 13.28
CA MET A 49 -0.41 -8.32 12.06
C MET A 49 -0.04 -9.79 12.29
N LEU A 50 1.00 -10.09 13.07
CA LEU A 50 1.39 -11.47 13.38
C LEU A 50 0.27 -12.23 14.10
N GLU A 51 -0.37 -11.59 15.06
CA GLU A 51 -1.52 -12.18 15.78
C GLU A 51 -2.66 -12.48 14.80
N ASN A 52 -2.99 -11.53 13.94
CA ASN A 52 -4.02 -11.70 12.92
C ASN A 52 -3.66 -12.77 11.89
N ILE A 53 -2.40 -12.84 11.42
CA ILE A 53 -1.91 -13.88 10.50
C ILE A 53 -2.06 -15.26 11.17
N ALA A 54 -1.66 -15.41 12.44
CA ALA A 54 -1.77 -16.67 13.15
C ALA A 54 -3.23 -17.15 13.26
N HIS A 55 -4.17 -16.24 13.51
CA HIS A 55 -5.59 -16.56 13.51
C HIS A 55 -6.12 -16.93 12.14
N GLN A 56 -5.74 -16.21 11.10
CA GLN A 56 -6.21 -16.45 9.74
C GLN A 56 -5.59 -17.68 9.09
N TRP A 57 -4.42 -18.12 9.52
CA TRP A 57 -3.80 -19.34 9.02
C TRP A 57 -4.43 -20.62 9.56
N ARG A 58 -5.10 -20.54 10.72
CA ARG A 58 -5.85 -21.70 11.23
C ARG A 58 -6.92 -22.17 10.26
N GLN A 59 -7.63 -21.26 9.62
CA GLN A 59 -8.70 -21.60 8.70
C GLN A 59 -8.17 -22.32 7.44
N PRO A 60 -7.23 -21.78 6.62
CA PRO A 60 -6.70 -22.50 5.47
C PRO A 60 -6.00 -23.80 5.85
N LEU A 61 -5.33 -23.89 7.01
CA LEU A 61 -4.76 -25.14 7.50
C LEU A 61 -5.83 -26.19 7.80
N MET A 62 -6.98 -25.80 8.39
CA MET A 62 -8.11 -26.70 8.58
C MET A 62 -8.73 -27.12 7.23
N GLU A 63 -8.85 -26.20 6.28
CA GLU A 63 -9.33 -26.50 4.92
C GLU A 63 -8.40 -27.47 4.19
N LEU A 64 -7.07 -27.29 4.30
CA LEU A 64 -6.09 -28.26 3.78
C LEU A 64 -6.30 -29.64 4.39
N SER A 65 -6.42 -29.73 5.71
CA SER A 65 -6.65 -30.99 6.40
C SER A 65 -7.98 -31.65 5.98
N ALA A 66 -9.04 -30.84 5.82
CA ALA A 66 -10.34 -31.34 5.39
C ALA A 66 -10.35 -31.90 3.97
N LEU A 67 -9.46 -31.41 3.07
CA LEU A 67 -9.32 -31.95 1.71
C LEU A 67 -8.64 -33.30 1.68
N PHE A 68 -7.80 -33.64 2.65
CA PHE A 68 -7.15 -34.95 2.75
C PHE A 68 -8.05 -36.04 3.34
N ILE A 69 -8.98 -35.71 4.26
CA ILE A 69 -9.84 -36.70 4.95
C ILE A 69 -10.60 -37.61 3.98
N PRO A 70 -11.31 -37.12 2.95
CA PRO A 70 -12.03 -38.00 2.03
C PRO A 70 -11.10 -38.86 1.16
N ILE A 71 -9.90 -38.36 0.85
CA ILE A 71 -8.89 -39.10 0.09
C ILE A 71 -8.38 -40.26 0.96
N GLU A 72 -7.98 -39.96 2.20
CA GLU A 72 -7.49 -40.98 3.15
C GLU A 72 -8.57 -42.04 3.44
N ALA A 73 -9.83 -41.63 3.65
CA ALA A 73 -10.93 -42.56 3.85
C ALA A 73 -11.12 -43.50 2.66
N LYS A 74 -11.04 -42.99 1.41
CA LYS A 74 -11.15 -43.84 0.21
C LYS A 74 -10.01 -44.83 0.12
N ILE A 75 -8.78 -44.44 0.44
CA ILE A 75 -7.62 -45.35 0.48
C ILE A 75 -7.82 -46.44 1.54
N ASN A 76 -8.21 -46.06 2.77
CA ASN A 76 -8.36 -47.02 3.86
C ASN A 76 -9.50 -48.02 3.64
N PHE A 77 -10.54 -47.64 2.90
CA PHE A 77 -11.66 -48.53 2.56
C PHE A 77 -11.51 -49.21 1.19
N ASN A 78 -10.32 -49.17 0.55
CA ASN A 78 -10.04 -49.71 -0.78
C ASN A 78 -11.04 -49.28 -1.87
N LYS A 79 -11.55 -48.04 -1.77
CA LYS A 79 -12.44 -47.47 -2.77
C LYS A 79 -11.65 -46.77 -3.86
N ASN A 80 -12.14 -46.88 -5.11
CA ASN A 80 -11.53 -46.19 -6.22
C ASN A 80 -11.63 -44.64 -6.03
N ILE A 81 -10.50 -43.98 -6.23
CA ILE A 81 -10.44 -42.53 -6.27
C ILE A 81 -10.63 -42.11 -7.73
N ASN A 82 -11.61 -41.26 -7.98
CA ASN A 82 -11.79 -40.68 -9.31
C ASN A 82 -10.69 -39.65 -9.56
N ASN A 83 -10.05 -39.70 -10.74
CA ASN A 83 -8.99 -38.79 -11.13
C ASN A 83 -9.46 -37.32 -11.14
N ASP A 84 -10.72 -37.05 -11.54
CA ASP A 84 -11.28 -35.71 -11.57
C ASP A 84 -11.44 -35.14 -10.14
N GLU A 85 -11.89 -35.95 -9.19
CA GLU A 85 -11.98 -35.54 -7.76
C GLU A 85 -10.60 -35.29 -7.16
N LEU A 86 -9.60 -36.09 -7.53
CA LEU A 86 -8.22 -35.92 -7.08
C LEU A 86 -7.62 -34.62 -7.65
N LEU A 87 -7.83 -34.36 -8.95
CA LEU A 87 -7.39 -33.14 -9.61
C LEU A 87 -8.05 -31.89 -9.01
N ASP A 88 -9.37 -31.94 -8.71
CA ASP A 88 -10.07 -30.84 -8.05
C ASP A 88 -9.48 -30.57 -6.64
N SER A 89 -9.21 -31.63 -5.88
CA SER A 89 -8.56 -31.52 -4.56
C SER A 89 -7.16 -30.91 -4.65
N ILE A 90 -6.34 -31.37 -5.61
CA ILE A 90 -4.99 -30.82 -5.86
C ILE A 90 -5.07 -29.34 -6.24
N ASN A 91 -6.00 -28.96 -7.10
CA ASN A 91 -6.18 -27.56 -7.50
C ASN A 91 -6.56 -26.67 -6.29
N LYS A 92 -7.46 -27.15 -5.42
CA LYS A 92 -7.83 -26.45 -4.18
C LYS A 92 -6.65 -26.34 -3.23
N LEU A 93 -5.86 -27.40 -3.05
CA LEU A 93 -4.63 -27.38 -2.23
C LEU A 93 -3.62 -26.36 -2.73
N ASN A 94 -3.37 -26.36 -4.05
CA ASN A 94 -2.47 -25.38 -4.66
C ASN A 94 -2.95 -23.94 -4.48
N HIS A 95 -4.25 -23.72 -4.58
CA HIS A 95 -4.86 -22.41 -4.38
C HIS A 95 -4.66 -21.90 -2.93
N ILE A 96 -4.97 -22.74 -1.95
CA ILE A 96 -4.82 -22.41 -0.52
C ILE A 96 -3.35 -22.16 -0.17
N THR A 97 -2.44 -23.00 -0.66
CA THR A 97 -1.00 -22.86 -0.39
C THR A 97 -0.44 -21.58 -1.01
N LYS A 98 -0.89 -21.22 -2.21
CA LYS A 98 -0.50 -19.99 -2.88
C LYS A 98 -1.03 -18.75 -2.14
N TYR A 99 -2.26 -18.79 -1.64
CA TYR A 99 -2.81 -17.73 -0.78
C TYR A 99 -1.95 -17.52 0.46
N MET A 100 -1.58 -18.60 1.17
CA MET A 100 -0.73 -18.51 2.35
C MET A 100 0.67 -17.96 2.03
N SER A 101 1.27 -18.39 0.92
CA SER A 101 2.58 -17.87 0.46
C SER A 101 2.51 -16.39 0.14
N ASN A 102 1.51 -15.95 -0.62
CA ASN A 102 1.32 -14.53 -0.96
C ASN A 102 1.17 -13.67 0.31
N THR A 103 0.48 -14.18 1.33
CA THR A 103 0.32 -13.47 2.62
C THR A 103 1.67 -13.24 3.31
N ILE A 104 2.59 -14.23 3.26
CA ILE A 104 3.96 -14.08 3.79
C ILE A 104 4.75 -13.07 2.97
N ASP A 105 4.66 -13.14 1.65
CA ASP A 105 5.41 -12.25 0.77
C ASP A 105 4.96 -10.80 0.94
N ASP A 106 3.65 -10.56 1.06
CA ASP A 106 3.10 -9.23 1.37
C ASP A 106 3.63 -8.71 2.71
N PHE A 107 3.63 -9.55 3.73
CA PHE A 107 4.17 -9.23 5.05
C PHE A 107 5.67 -8.93 4.99
N LYS A 108 6.47 -9.82 4.39
CA LYS A 108 7.93 -9.66 4.26
C LYS A 108 8.31 -8.39 3.51
N ASN A 109 7.63 -8.11 2.39
CA ASN A 109 7.92 -6.95 1.56
C ASN A 109 7.63 -5.63 2.28
N PHE A 110 6.62 -5.61 3.15
CA PHE A 110 6.33 -4.44 3.97
C PHE A 110 7.39 -4.18 5.04
N PHE A 111 7.85 -5.24 5.72
CA PHE A 111 8.81 -5.11 6.83
C PHE A 111 10.28 -5.12 6.39
N ALA A 112 10.58 -5.28 5.09
CA ALA A 112 11.95 -5.22 4.58
C ALA A 112 12.64 -3.92 5.04
N THR A 113 13.77 -4.07 5.67
CA THR A 113 14.65 -2.99 6.16
C THR A 113 15.53 -2.47 5.02
N ASN A 114 15.86 -1.21 5.04
CA ASN A 114 16.67 -0.38 4.13
C ASN A 114 15.83 0.57 3.28
N LYS A 115 15.30 1.59 3.96
CA LYS A 115 14.50 2.61 3.32
C LYS A 115 15.04 3.97 3.72
N GLU A 116 15.60 4.69 2.75
CA GLU A 116 15.98 6.08 2.91
C GLU A 116 14.85 6.98 2.39
N LYS A 117 14.56 8.04 3.14
CA LYS A 117 13.69 9.11 2.65
C LYS A 117 14.46 9.91 1.61
N THR A 118 13.87 10.07 0.45
CA THR A 118 14.44 10.84 -0.67
C THR A 118 13.39 11.77 -1.25
N GLU A 119 13.83 12.79 -1.96
CA GLU A 119 12.96 13.58 -2.82
C GLU A 119 12.69 12.81 -4.11
N PHE A 120 11.43 12.78 -4.53
CA PHE A 120 11.03 12.16 -5.78
C PHE A 120 9.82 12.84 -6.40
N LYS A 121 9.76 12.85 -7.74
CA LYS A 121 8.60 13.32 -8.49
C LYS A 121 7.51 12.25 -8.52
N LEU A 122 6.27 12.65 -8.34
CA LEU A 122 5.15 11.71 -8.32
C LEU A 122 4.86 11.11 -9.71
N SER A 123 5.14 11.84 -10.79
CA SER A 123 5.06 11.28 -12.15
C SER A 123 5.95 10.05 -12.34
N ASP A 124 7.15 10.03 -11.72
CA ASP A 124 8.08 8.92 -11.85
C ASP A 124 7.55 7.68 -11.14
N GLN A 125 6.84 7.86 -10.02
CA GLN A 125 6.20 6.78 -9.30
C GLN A 125 4.99 6.21 -10.05
N ILE A 126 4.21 7.07 -10.70
CA ILE A 126 3.11 6.63 -11.58
C ILE A 126 3.68 5.76 -12.70
N ASN A 127 4.72 6.24 -13.40
CA ASN A 127 5.35 5.50 -14.48
C ASN A 127 5.97 4.17 -14.02
N SER A 128 6.66 4.17 -12.88
CA SER A 128 7.25 2.96 -12.29
C SER A 128 6.18 1.93 -11.94
N SER A 129 5.07 2.36 -11.31
CA SER A 129 3.96 1.49 -10.96
C SER A 129 3.30 0.90 -12.19
N LEU A 130 3.02 1.72 -13.20
CA LEU A 130 2.43 1.27 -14.45
C LEU A 130 3.36 0.33 -15.21
N GLY A 131 4.68 0.58 -15.22
CA GLY A 131 5.65 -0.33 -15.85
C GLY A 131 5.55 -1.76 -15.32
N ILE A 132 5.22 -1.92 -14.04
CA ILE A 132 5.08 -3.24 -13.41
C ILE A 132 3.76 -3.92 -13.80
N ILE A 133 2.64 -3.19 -13.85
CA ILE A 133 1.31 -3.80 -14.00
C ILE A 133 0.70 -3.68 -15.39
N ILE A 134 1.30 -2.89 -16.30
CA ILE A 134 0.72 -2.54 -17.61
C ILE A 134 0.39 -3.76 -18.46
N THR A 135 1.23 -4.80 -18.42
CA THR A 135 0.98 -6.04 -19.15
C THR A 135 -0.32 -6.71 -18.70
N GLY A 136 -0.56 -6.75 -17.38
CA GLY A 136 -1.79 -7.28 -16.82
C GLY A 136 -3.02 -6.45 -17.16
N LEU A 137 -2.89 -5.12 -17.17
CA LEU A 137 -3.99 -4.21 -17.57
C LEU A 137 -4.35 -4.40 -19.05
N ARG A 138 -3.35 -4.38 -19.94
CA ARG A 138 -3.54 -4.56 -21.40
C ARG A 138 -4.15 -5.93 -21.74
N LYS A 139 -3.69 -7.01 -21.09
CA LYS A 139 -4.23 -8.36 -21.29
C LYS A 139 -5.73 -8.43 -21.01
N ASN A 140 -6.21 -7.62 -20.06
CA ASN A 140 -7.64 -7.55 -19.70
C ASN A 140 -8.39 -6.40 -20.37
N GLY A 141 -7.81 -5.75 -21.39
CA GLY A 141 -8.44 -4.67 -22.13
C GLY A 141 -8.71 -3.40 -21.32
N ILE A 142 -8.01 -3.21 -20.19
CA ILE A 142 -8.21 -2.06 -19.30
C ILE A 142 -7.47 -0.85 -19.85
N PHE A 143 -8.21 0.20 -20.15
CA PHE A 143 -7.65 1.48 -20.59
C PHE A 143 -7.21 2.33 -19.41
N VAL A 144 -6.01 2.92 -19.49
CA VAL A 144 -5.48 3.81 -18.45
C VAL A 144 -5.26 5.19 -19.04
N ASP A 145 -5.91 6.18 -18.43
CA ASP A 145 -5.78 7.59 -18.77
C ASP A 145 -4.98 8.31 -17.67
N ILE A 146 -4.00 9.15 -18.04
CA ILE A 146 -3.13 9.86 -17.10
C ILE A 146 -3.25 11.35 -17.34
N VAL A 147 -3.71 12.08 -16.33
CA VAL A 147 -3.90 13.53 -16.36
C VAL A 147 -2.95 14.17 -15.36
N ILE A 148 -1.85 14.73 -15.81
CA ILE A 148 -0.89 15.46 -14.97
C ILE A 148 -1.15 16.96 -15.13
N LYS A 149 -1.81 17.57 -14.14
CA LYS A 149 -2.02 19.01 -14.09
C LYS A 149 -0.80 19.75 -13.53
N LYS A 150 -0.21 19.19 -12.49
CA LYS A 150 1.04 19.64 -11.87
C LYS A 150 1.85 18.41 -11.47
N ASN A 151 3.18 18.52 -11.49
CA ASN A 151 4.09 17.43 -11.14
C ASN A 151 4.93 17.78 -9.91
N PRO A 152 4.36 17.66 -8.71
CA PRO A 152 5.05 18.00 -7.47
C PRO A 152 6.13 16.99 -7.11
N THR A 153 7.13 17.48 -6.37
CA THR A 153 8.12 16.65 -5.66
C THR A 153 7.67 16.48 -4.23
N VAL A 154 7.78 15.27 -3.70
CA VAL A 154 7.49 14.93 -2.30
C VAL A 154 8.75 14.32 -1.67
N PHE A 155 8.83 14.42 -0.33
CA PHE A 155 9.91 13.84 0.45
C PHE A 155 9.37 12.64 1.24
N GLY A 156 9.96 11.46 1.00
CA GLY A 156 9.48 10.24 1.65
C GLY A 156 10.12 8.97 1.10
N TYR A 157 9.45 7.86 1.30
CA TYR A 157 9.91 6.54 0.87
C TYR A 157 9.39 6.21 -0.53
N LYS A 158 10.23 6.47 -1.53
CA LYS A 158 9.93 6.29 -2.96
C LYS A 158 9.34 4.91 -3.28
N ASN A 159 9.98 3.85 -2.79
CA ASN A 159 9.55 2.47 -3.09
C ASN A 159 8.21 2.12 -2.42
N GLU A 160 7.98 2.61 -1.21
CA GLU A 160 6.70 2.43 -0.51
C GLU A 160 5.56 3.15 -1.23
N TYR A 161 5.82 4.35 -1.75
CA TYR A 161 4.82 5.08 -2.53
C TYR A 161 4.45 4.31 -3.80
N THR A 162 5.44 3.75 -4.52
CA THR A 162 5.22 2.87 -5.67
C THR A 162 4.37 1.65 -5.30
N GLN A 163 4.67 1.01 -4.16
CA GLN A 163 3.92 -0.12 -3.63
C GLN A 163 2.43 0.23 -3.39
N VAL A 164 2.17 1.40 -2.79
CA VAL A 164 0.80 1.90 -2.58
C VAL A 164 0.07 2.03 -3.91
N LEU A 165 0.71 2.63 -4.91
CA LEU A 165 0.12 2.78 -6.24
C LEU A 165 -0.18 1.43 -6.89
N ILE A 166 0.77 0.49 -6.88
CA ILE A 166 0.58 -0.86 -7.43
C ILE A 166 -0.61 -1.54 -6.76
N ASN A 167 -0.73 -1.42 -5.44
CA ASN A 167 -1.81 -2.03 -4.70
C ASN A 167 -3.18 -1.43 -5.06
N ILE A 168 -3.29 -0.11 -5.14
CA ILE A 168 -4.53 0.57 -5.55
C ILE A 168 -4.91 0.20 -6.99
N LEU A 169 -3.94 0.21 -7.90
CA LEU A 169 -4.15 -0.13 -9.30
C LEU A 169 -4.53 -1.61 -9.50
N ASN A 170 -3.96 -2.53 -8.73
CA ASN A 170 -4.37 -3.94 -8.74
C ASN A 170 -5.79 -4.10 -8.20
N ASN A 171 -6.17 -3.38 -7.15
CA ASN A 171 -7.55 -3.41 -6.64
C ASN A 171 -8.56 -2.91 -7.68
N ALA A 172 -8.24 -1.83 -8.40
CA ALA A 172 -9.07 -1.33 -9.51
C ALA A 172 -9.17 -2.38 -10.64
N LYS A 173 -8.03 -2.94 -11.07
CA LYS A 173 -7.97 -4.00 -12.08
C LYS A 173 -8.85 -5.19 -11.71
N ASP A 174 -8.70 -5.70 -10.49
CA ASP A 174 -9.46 -6.87 -10.03
C ASP A 174 -10.97 -6.58 -10.01
N ALA A 175 -11.38 -5.41 -9.50
CA ALA A 175 -12.79 -5.00 -9.49
C ALA A 175 -13.37 -4.88 -10.90
N LEU A 176 -12.62 -4.36 -11.87
CA LEU A 176 -13.03 -4.24 -13.26
C LEU A 176 -13.22 -5.62 -13.92
N ILE A 177 -12.32 -6.56 -13.63
CA ILE A 177 -12.37 -7.93 -14.15
C ILE A 177 -13.53 -8.71 -13.51
N ASP A 178 -13.63 -8.72 -12.19
CA ASP A 178 -14.64 -9.48 -11.44
C ASP A 178 -16.06 -9.05 -11.81
N ARG A 179 -16.25 -7.76 -12.05
CA ARG A 179 -17.56 -7.20 -12.46
C ARG A 179 -17.81 -7.20 -13.96
N LYS A 180 -16.85 -7.71 -14.76
CA LYS A 180 -16.96 -7.85 -16.22
C LYS A 180 -17.37 -6.55 -16.92
N ILE A 181 -16.73 -5.43 -16.55
CA ILE A 181 -17.03 -4.12 -17.12
C ILE A 181 -16.71 -4.13 -18.63
N LYS A 182 -17.66 -3.68 -19.46
CA LYS A 182 -17.54 -3.72 -20.94
C LYS A 182 -16.41 -2.82 -21.46
N GLU A 183 -16.26 -1.63 -20.87
CA GLU A 183 -15.24 -0.64 -21.24
C GLU A 183 -14.44 -0.28 -19.98
N PRO A 184 -13.57 -1.21 -19.50
CA PRO A 184 -12.88 -1.02 -18.24
C PRO A 184 -11.85 0.10 -18.36
N LYS A 185 -11.94 1.09 -17.45
CA LYS A 185 -11.11 2.28 -17.47
C LYS A 185 -10.60 2.62 -16.06
N ILE A 186 -9.33 3.03 -16.01
CA ILE A 186 -8.70 3.64 -14.83
C ILE A 186 -8.22 5.03 -15.22
N ILE A 187 -8.51 6.04 -14.40
CA ILE A 187 -8.04 7.41 -14.59
C ILE A 187 -7.12 7.75 -13.42
N ILE A 188 -5.89 8.17 -13.74
CA ILE A 188 -4.92 8.65 -12.77
C ILE A 188 -4.78 10.16 -12.94
N THR A 189 -5.14 10.92 -11.91
CA THR A 189 -5.00 12.39 -11.94
C THR A 189 -3.98 12.84 -10.91
N LEU A 190 -2.99 13.60 -11.34
CA LEU A 190 -1.98 14.21 -10.48
C LEU A 190 -2.13 15.73 -10.49
N ASP A 191 -2.26 16.32 -9.31
CA ASP A 191 -2.36 17.76 -9.09
C ASP A 191 -1.65 18.15 -7.78
N SER A 192 -1.54 19.44 -7.50
CA SER A 192 -1.06 19.96 -6.22
C SER A 192 -1.64 21.32 -5.92
N ASN A 193 -1.81 21.61 -4.65
CA ASN A 193 -2.02 22.94 -4.11
C ASN A 193 -0.73 23.46 -3.45
N ASN A 194 -0.80 24.60 -2.74
CA ASN A 194 0.38 25.23 -2.12
C ASN A 194 0.99 24.40 -0.96
N LYS A 195 0.30 23.39 -0.44
CA LYS A 195 0.74 22.61 0.74
C LYS A 195 0.87 21.12 0.47
N ASN A 196 0.08 20.60 -0.47
CA ASN A 196 -0.04 19.17 -0.65
C ASN A 196 -0.04 18.79 -2.15
N SER A 197 0.54 17.63 -2.44
CA SER A 197 0.27 16.88 -3.66
C SER A 197 -1.04 16.14 -3.53
N ILE A 198 -1.75 15.96 -4.62
CA ILE A 198 -3.02 15.23 -4.68
C ILE A 198 -2.94 14.29 -5.88
N LEU A 199 -2.91 12.98 -5.61
CA LEU A 199 -2.97 11.95 -6.63
C LEU A 199 -4.25 11.15 -6.44
N SER A 200 -5.10 11.09 -7.47
CA SER A 200 -6.31 10.25 -7.49
C SER A 200 -6.17 9.13 -8.49
N VAL A 201 -6.69 7.95 -8.12
CA VAL A 201 -6.86 6.79 -8.99
C VAL A 201 -8.32 6.43 -8.97
N GLU A 202 -8.98 6.55 -10.12
CA GLU A 202 -10.41 6.35 -10.29
C GLU A 202 -10.66 5.19 -11.25
N ASP A 203 -11.56 4.30 -10.89
CA ASP A 203 -12.04 3.21 -11.76
C ASP A 203 -13.51 3.42 -12.13
N ASN A 204 -13.99 2.67 -13.09
CA ASN A 204 -15.40 2.63 -13.46
C ASN A 204 -16.07 1.28 -13.12
N ALA A 205 -15.61 0.63 -12.05
CA ALA A 205 -16.10 -0.68 -11.64
C ALA A 205 -17.42 -0.64 -10.83
N GLY A 206 -18.10 0.50 -10.70
CA GLY A 206 -19.39 0.62 -9.99
C GLY A 206 -19.25 0.84 -8.47
N GLY A 207 -18.05 1.21 -7.99
CA GLY A 207 -17.81 1.64 -6.61
C GLY A 207 -17.77 0.52 -5.57
N ILE A 208 -17.56 0.91 -4.32
CA ILE A 208 -17.40 0.04 -3.15
C ILE A 208 -18.73 -0.03 -2.40
N GLN A 209 -19.26 -1.24 -2.21
CA GLN A 209 -20.57 -1.46 -1.58
C GLN A 209 -20.50 -1.61 -0.06
N VAL A 210 -19.29 -1.60 0.52
CA VAL A 210 -19.06 -1.76 1.96
C VAL A 210 -19.48 -0.51 2.72
N LYS A 211 -20.16 -0.68 3.85
CA LYS A 211 -20.56 0.42 4.75
C LYS A 211 -20.12 0.14 6.18
N PRO A 212 -19.46 1.06 6.88
CA PRO A 212 -18.83 2.28 6.33
C PRO A 212 -17.73 1.93 5.34
N ILE A 213 -17.51 2.79 4.34
CA ILE A 213 -16.54 2.55 3.26
C ILE A 213 -15.11 2.37 3.79
N ASP A 214 -14.77 3.05 4.88
CA ASP A 214 -13.44 2.96 5.53
C ASP A 214 -13.12 1.58 6.09
N ASN A 215 -14.08 0.67 6.20
CA ASN A 215 -13.82 -0.71 6.61
C ASN A 215 -12.87 -1.44 5.66
N ILE A 216 -12.75 -1.00 4.40
CA ILE A 216 -11.78 -1.57 3.44
C ILE A 216 -10.33 -1.38 3.87
N PHE A 217 -10.05 -0.46 4.77
CA PHE A 217 -8.73 -0.21 5.33
C PHE A 217 -8.44 -1.01 6.61
N LYS A 218 -9.39 -1.80 7.10
CA LYS A 218 -9.13 -2.69 8.24
C LYS A 218 -8.21 -3.83 7.81
N PRO A 219 -7.29 -4.28 8.67
CA PRO A 219 -6.43 -5.40 8.34
C PRO A 219 -7.26 -6.64 8.04
N PHE A 220 -6.85 -7.40 7.02
CA PHE A 220 -7.47 -8.65 6.55
C PHE A 220 -8.92 -8.53 6.05
N PHE A 221 -9.39 -7.32 5.86
CA PHE A 221 -10.72 -7.11 5.30
C PHE A 221 -10.73 -7.43 3.81
N THR A 222 -11.58 -8.37 3.41
CA THR A 222 -11.84 -8.73 2.01
C THR A 222 -13.33 -8.63 1.73
N TYR A 223 -13.68 -8.12 0.56
CA TYR A 223 -15.07 -8.04 0.12
C TYR A 223 -15.16 -8.39 -1.37
N GLY A 224 -15.93 -9.43 -1.68
CA GLY A 224 -16.16 -9.86 -3.06
C GLY A 224 -14.97 -10.51 -3.78
N LYS A 225 -13.80 -10.64 -3.14
CA LYS A 225 -12.62 -11.29 -3.71
C LYS A 225 -12.47 -12.71 -3.17
N LYS A 226 -12.26 -13.68 -4.08
CA LYS A 226 -11.91 -15.07 -3.72
C LYS A 226 -10.43 -15.21 -3.30
N GLU A 227 -9.56 -14.30 -3.70
CA GLU A 227 -8.10 -14.38 -3.58
C GLU A 227 -7.49 -13.07 -3.10
N GLY A 228 -7.94 -12.53 -1.97
CA GLY A 228 -7.35 -11.31 -1.41
C GLY A 228 -6.83 -11.55 0.00
N THR A 229 -5.61 -11.11 0.32
CA THR A 229 -5.05 -11.18 1.68
C THR A 229 -5.71 -10.21 2.64
N GLY A 230 -6.40 -9.16 2.13
CA GLY A 230 -6.98 -8.08 2.93
C GLY A 230 -5.94 -7.18 3.62
N ILE A 231 -4.66 -7.37 3.30
CA ILE A 231 -3.54 -6.62 3.91
C ILE A 231 -3.21 -5.37 3.09
N GLY A 232 -3.37 -5.42 1.78
CA GLY A 232 -2.85 -4.40 0.87
C GLY A 232 -3.34 -2.98 1.16
N LEU A 233 -4.64 -2.73 1.26
CA LEU A 233 -5.19 -1.39 1.52
C LEU A 233 -4.89 -0.90 2.94
N PHE A 234 -4.92 -1.77 3.94
CA PHE A 234 -4.50 -1.45 5.30
C PHE A 234 -3.05 -0.92 5.28
N MET A 235 -2.15 -1.65 4.62
CA MET A 235 -0.75 -1.28 4.50
C MET A 235 -0.56 0.02 3.72
N SER A 236 -1.31 0.21 2.63
CA SER A 236 -1.30 1.46 1.86
C SER A 236 -1.66 2.66 2.73
N LYS A 237 -2.68 2.52 3.58
CA LYS A 237 -3.07 3.58 4.52
C LYS A 237 -1.98 3.86 5.54
N LEU A 238 -1.39 2.82 6.12
CA LEU A 238 -0.31 2.94 7.10
C LEU A 238 0.94 3.62 6.50
N ILE A 239 1.34 3.23 5.28
CA ILE A 239 2.45 3.88 4.56
C ILE A 239 2.18 5.37 4.38
N ILE A 240 1.04 5.73 3.82
CA ILE A 240 0.74 7.13 3.51
C ILE A 240 0.58 7.96 4.79
N GLU A 241 -0.15 7.45 5.80
CA GLU A 241 -0.48 8.24 6.99
C GLU A 241 0.64 8.27 8.01
N LYS A 242 1.36 7.16 8.22
CA LYS A 242 2.42 7.08 9.24
C LYS A 242 3.81 7.38 8.71
N ASN A 243 4.13 6.91 7.50
CA ASN A 243 5.49 7.03 6.96
C ASN A 243 5.69 8.32 6.17
N MET A 244 4.61 8.86 5.58
CA MET A 244 4.67 10.03 4.71
C MET A 244 3.88 11.25 5.23
N ASN A 245 3.29 11.15 6.43
CA ASN A 245 2.47 12.21 7.03
C ASN A 245 1.35 12.72 6.10
N GLY A 246 0.87 11.84 5.24
CA GLY A 246 -0.17 12.10 4.26
C GLY A 246 -1.55 11.63 4.72
N LYS A 247 -2.48 11.50 3.75
CA LYS A 247 -3.80 10.90 3.96
C LYS A 247 -4.15 10.01 2.77
N LEU A 248 -4.68 8.83 3.03
CA LEU A 248 -5.29 7.96 2.02
C LEU A 248 -6.80 7.95 2.23
N LEU A 249 -7.51 8.48 1.26
CA LEU A 249 -8.97 8.61 1.28
C LEU A 249 -9.58 7.73 0.20
N VAL A 250 -10.83 7.33 0.40
CA VAL A 250 -11.63 6.62 -0.58
C VAL A 250 -13.02 7.22 -0.65
N SER A 251 -13.58 7.29 -1.85
CA SER A 251 -14.96 7.68 -2.12
C SER A 251 -15.52 6.88 -3.29
N ASN A 252 -16.83 6.84 -3.39
CA ASN A 252 -17.48 6.39 -4.60
C ASN A 252 -17.80 7.61 -5.47
N GLU A 253 -17.33 7.57 -6.70
CA GLU A 253 -17.66 8.55 -7.74
C GLU A 253 -18.74 7.99 -8.68
N LYS A 254 -19.20 8.80 -9.64
CA LYS A 254 -20.35 8.46 -10.52
C LYS A 254 -20.30 7.07 -11.17
N ALA A 255 -19.11 6.62 -11.54
CA ALA A 255 -18.92 5.37 -12.28
C ALA A 255 -18.19 4.27 -11.48
N GLY A 256 -17.52 4.60 -10.37
CA GLY A 256 -16.67 3.64 -9.66
C GLY A 256 -16.11 4.13 -8.35
N ALA A 257 -14.98 3.57 -7.92
CA ALA A 257 -14.28 4.01 -6.75
C ALA A 257 -13.17 5.02 -7.08
N SER A 258 -12.91 5.93 -6.17
CA SER A 258 -11.81 6.91 -6.24
C SER A 258 -10.97 6.82 -4.99
N PHE A 259 -9.70 6.44 -5.15
CA PHE A 259 -8.68 6.51 -4.11
C PHE A 259 -7.87 7.78 -4.27
N LYS A 260 -7.75 8.55 -3.20
CA LYS A 260 -7.03 9.82 -3.20
C LYS A 260 -5.89 9.80 -2.19
N ILE A 261 -4.67 9.97 -2.69
CA ILE A 261 -3.46 10.12 -1.88
C ILE A 261 -3.13 11.60 -1.77
N ILE A 262 -3.06 12.10 -0.55
CA ILE A 262 -2.66 13.47 -0.25
C ILE A 262 -1.35 13.39 0.51
N SER A 263 -0.28 13.99 -0.03
CA SER A 263 1.04 14.01 0.62
C SER A 263 1.51 15.44 0.78
N PRO A 264 2.09 15.83 1.92
CA PRO A 264 2.62 17.18 2.11
C PRO A 264 3.74 17.45 1.12
N LEU A 265 3.77 18.66 0.58
CA LEU A 265 4.92 19.19 -0.15
C LEU A 265 5.98 19.61 0.86
N LYS A 266 7.23 19.67 0.41
CA LYS A 266 8.34 20.15 1.24
C LYS A 266 8.28 21.66 1.40
#